data_a9e178e9267111852ba6f3f6c3a6af8f
#
_entry.id   a9e178e9267111852ba6f3f6c3a6af8f
#
_cell.length_a   1.000
_cell.length_b   1.000
_cell.length_c   1.000
_cell.angle_alpha   90.00
_cell.angle_beta   90.00
_cell.angle_gamma   90.00
#
_symmetry.space_group_name_H-M   'P 1'
#
loop_
_entity.id
_entity.type
_entity.pdbx_description
1 polymer ?
#
loop_
_entity_poly.entity_id
_entity_poly.type
_entity_poly.pdbx_seq_one_letter_code
_entity_poly.pdbx_strand_id
1 'polypeptide(L)'
;MMKYTEYLENQIEKRRRSDDEMFKDAFSDLLSVIGVNSAKSRKRVTGAVAEILRYLGKEVPEVPENITDLDSQLEYMLRPSNTMRRRVELKGKWWKDATGCFLGSTKEGDIVSILPGKWSGYFYRTPEGEEIKINEKTAKNLNLDAFCFYKSFPLTSLRIRDLIKFMISNISKADIFFMVSAA
;
A
#
# COMPACT_ATOMS: atom_id res chain seq x y z
N MET A 1 12.60 27.87 20.71
CA MET A 1 11.54 27.22 19.93
C MET A 1 12.05 26.56 18.64
N MET A 2 12.97 27.16 17.89
CA MET A 2 13.58 26.59 16.67
C MET A 2 14.26 25.22 16.89
N LYS A 3 15.04 25.03 17.93
CA LYS A 3 15.76 23.76 18.22
C LYS A 3 14.85 22.53 18.42
N TYR A 4 13.62 22.73 18.92
CA TYR A 4 12.69 21.62 19.16
C TYR A 4 12.06 21.12 17.86
N THR A 5 11.73 22.03 16.95
CA THR A 5 11.18 21.72 15.63
C THR A 5 12.21 20.97 14.78
N GLU A 6 13.45 21.45 14.78
CA GLU A 6 14.58 20.81 14.09
C GLU A 6 14.88 19.40 14.64
N TYR A 7 14.79 19.21 15.96
CA TYR A 7 14.92 17.90 16.59
C TYR A 7 13.80 16.94 16.14
N LEU A 8 12.55 17.40 16.09
CA LEU A 8 11.43 16.59 15.63
C LEU A 8 11.56 16.23 14.15
N GLU A 9 11.95 17.16 13.30
CA GLU A 9 12.19 16.93 11.88
C GLU A 9 13.28 15.86 11.66
N ASN A 10 14.39 15.95 12.40
CA ASN A 10 15.46 14.96 12.37
C ASN A 10 15.00 13.57 12.86
N GLN A 11 14.13 13.50 13.87
CA GLN A 11 13.58 12.22 14.34
C GLN A 11 12.62 11.60 13.32
N ILE A 12 11.79 12.43 12.68
CA ILE A 12 10.88 11.99 11.61
C ILE A 12 11.69 11.47 10.43
N GLU A 13 12.73 12.19 10.02
CA GLU A 13 13.56 11.78 8.90
C GLU A 13 14.35 10.49 9.19
N LYS A 14 14.87 10.33 10.41
CA LYS A 14 15.52 9.07 10.84
C LYS A 14 14.57 7.88 10.79
N ARG A 15 13.35 8.02 11.31
CA ARG A 15 12.33 6.97 11.25
C ARG A 15 11.99 6.63 9.81
N ARG A 16 11.79 7.65 8.97
CA ARG A 16 11.48 7.46 7.57
C ARG A 16 12.58 6.70 6.83
N ARG A 17 13.87 7.03 7.09
CA ARG A 17 14.99 6.30 6.50
C ARG A 17 15.03 4.85 6.97
N SER A 18 14.85 4.61 8.28
CA SER A 18 14.81 3.25 8.83
C SER A 18 13.65 2.44 8.26
N ASP A 19 12.46 3.04 8.12
CA ASP A 19 11.29 2.39 7.52
C ASP A 19 11.53 2.09 6.03
N ASP A 20 12.22 2.97 5.29
CA ASP A 20 12.57 2.77 3.89
C ASP A 20 13.62 1.66 3.70
N GLU A 21 14.64 1.59 4.59
CA GLU A 21 15.64 0.51 4.58
C GLU A 21 14.99 -0.84 4.90
N MET A 22 14.20 -0.93 5.96
CA MET A 22 13.46 -2.15 6.31
C MET A 22 12.51 -2.59 5.21
N PHE A 23 11.91 -1.64 4.49
CA PHE A 23 11.06 -1.96 3.35
C PHE A 23 11.87 -2.53 2.18
N LYS A 24 13.02 -1.90 1.86
CA LYS A 24 13.90 -2.39 0.79
C LYS A 24 14.33 -3.82 1.05
N ASP A 25 14.78 -4.13 2.25
CA ASP A 25 15.21 -5.48 2.63
C ASP A 25 14.06 -6.48 2.56
N ALA A 26 12.93 -6.16 3.20
CA ALA A 26 11.76 -7.06 3.21
C ALA A 26 11.14 -7.23 1.82
N PHE A 27 11.18 -6.19 1.00
CA PHE A 27 10.64 -6.22 -0.36
C PHE A 27 11.59 -6.98 -1.31
N SER A 28 12.91 -6.79 -1.16
CA SER A 28 13.93 -7.56 -1.86
C SER A 28 13.80 -9.06 -1.55
N ASP A 29 13.57 -9.42 -0.30
CA ASP A 29 13.29 -10.80 0.12
C ASP A 29 12.03 -11.35 -0.57
N LEU A 30 10.93 -10.58 -0.60
CA LEU A 30 9.71 -10.99 -1.28
C LEU A 30 9.97 -11.20 -2.79
N LEU A 31 10.67 -10.27 -3.43
CA LEU A 31 11.00 -10.34 -4.85
C LEU A 31 11.95 -11.53 -5.17
N SER A 32 12.88 -11.83 -4.27
CA SER A 32 13.79 -12.97 -4.42
C SER A 32 13.05 -14.31 -4.34
N VAL A 33 12.09 -14.42 -3.44
CA VAL A 33 11.23 -15.61 -3.28
C VAL A 33 10.35 -15.82 -4.52
N ILE A 34 9.89 -14.73 -5.15
CA ILE A 34 8.99 -14.77 -6.31
C ILE A 34 9.78 -14.89 -7.64
N GLY A 35 11.11 -14.77 -7.59
CA GLY A 35 11.96 -14.90 -8.80
C GLY A 35 11.76 -13.75 -9.81
N VAL A 36 11.59 -12.52 -9.33
CA VAL A 36 11.36 -11.32 -10.16
C VAL A 36 12.64 -10.90 -10.89
N ASN A 37 13.11 -11.75 -11.81
CA ASN A 37 14.32 -11.47 -12.61
C ASN A 37 14.02 -11.02 -14.05
N SER A 38 12.74 -10.99 -14.46
CA SER A 38 12.36 -10.62 -15.83
C SER A 38 11.79 -9.20 -15.93
N ALA A 39 11.97 -8.57 -17.08
CA ALA A 39 11.35 -7.27 -17.37
C ALA A 39 9.81 -7.31 -17.25
N LYS A 40 9.20 -8.46 -17.56
CA LYS A 40 7.76 -8.71 -17.42
C LYS A 40 7.33 -8.68 -15.95
N SER A 41 8.09 -9.29 -15.06
CA SER A 41 7.80 -9.30 -13.61
C SER A 41 7.94 -7.90 -13.02
N ARG A 42 8.97 -7.13 -13.41
CA ARG A 42 9.14 -5.74 -12.99
C ARG A 42 7.94 -4.87 -13.37
N LYS A 43 7.47 -4.97 -14.62
CA LYS A 43 6.29 -4.25 -15.10
C LYS A 43 5.02 -4.60 -14.31
N ARG A 44 4.88 -5.85 -13.85
CA ARG A 44 3.76 -6.29 -13.00
C ARG A 44 3.81 -5.62 -11.62
N VAL A 45 4.98 -5.58 -11.00
CA VAL A 45 5.16 -4.94 -9.68
C VAL A 45 4.86 -3.44 -9.77
N THR A 46 5.45 -2.72 -10.71
CA THR A 46 5.18 -1.29 -10.88
C THR A 46 3.73 -1.02 -11.24
N GLY A 47 3.09 -1.89 -12.02
CA GLY A 47 1.66 -1.83 -12.33
C GLY A 47 0.79 -1.98 -11.09
N ALA A 48 1.05 -2.97 -10.25
CA ALA A 48 0.30 -3.19 -9.01
C ALA A 48 0.48 -2.02 -8.02
N VAL A 49 1.69 -1.48 -7.89
CA VAL A 49 1.94 -0.28 -7.07
C VAL A 49 1.23 0.95 -7.63
N ALA A 50 1.21 1.13 -8.95
CA ALA A 50 0.46 2.20 -9.59
C ALA A 50 -1.05 2.14 -9.29
N GLU A 51 -1.63 0.94 -9.27
CA GLU A 51 -3.04 0.75 -8.90
C GLU A 51 -3.30 1.11 -7.44
N ILE A 52 -2.42 0.71 -6.53
CA ILE A 52 -2.49 1.08 -5.11
C ILE A 52 -2.44 2.61 -4.95
N LEU A 53 -1.52 3.29 -5.64
CA LEU A 53 -1.42 4.74 -5.58
C LEU A 53 -2.68 5.42 -6.11
N ARG A 54 -3.24 4.97 -7.25
CA ARG A 54 -4.52 5.49 -7.77
C ARG A 54 -5.66 5.28 -6.79
N TYR A 55 -5.73 4.10 -6.15
CA TYR A 55 -6.74 3.83 -5.12
C TYR A 55 -6.62 4.80 -3.94
N LEU A 56 -5.41 5.10 -3.50
CA LEU A 56 -5.13 6.07 -2.44
C LEU A 56 -5.36 7.53 -2.87
N GLY A 57 -5.75 7.78 -4.12
CA GLY A 57 -5.93 9.12 -4.69
C GLY A 57 -4.62 9.88 -4.85
N LYS A 58 -3.53 9.15 -5.12
CA LYS A 58 -2.19 9.72 -5.36
C LYS A 58 -1.90 9.73 -6.85
N GLU A 59 -1.11 10.70 -7.27
CA GLU A 59 -0.55 10.71 -8.63
C GLU A 59 0.45 9.57 -8.78
N VAL A 60 0.42 8.94 -9.93
CA VAL A 60 1.38 7.92 -10.32
C VAL A 60 2.43 8.60 -11.19
N PRO A 61 3.66 8.80 -10.67
CA PRO A 61 4.70 9.42 -11.46
C PRO A 61 5.13 8.48 -12.61
N GLU A 62 5.42 9.05 -13.77
CA GLU A 62 6.03 8.32 -14.87
C GLU A 62 7.48 8.03 -14.50
N VAL A 63 7.82 6.75 -14.46
CA VAL A 63 9.20 6.33 -14.15
C VAL A 63 10.08 6.57 -15.37
N PRO A 64 11.16 7.36 -15.24
CA PRO A 64 12.09 7.60 -16.33
C PRO A 64 12.73 6.31 -16.84
N GLU A 65 12.94 6.20 -18.16
CA GLU A 65 13.49 4.98 -18.79
C GLU A 65 14.91 4.62 -18.33
N ASN A 66 15.67 5.61 -17.86
CA ASN A 66 17.02 5.40 -17.32
C ASN A 66 17.02 4.70 -15.95
N ILE A 67 15.89 4.62 -15.25
CA ILE A 67 15.75 3.88 -14.00
C ILE A 67 15.35 2.45 -14.33
N THR A 68 16.34 1.58 -14.46
CA THR A 68 16.14 0.17 -14.84
C THR A 68 16.01 -0.77 -13.65
N ASP A 69 16.53 -0.36 -12.50
CA ASP A 69 16.45 -1.11 -11.25
C ASP A 69 15.07 -0.99 -10.60
N LEU A 70 14.50 -2.12 -10.17
CA LEU A 70 13.15 -2.18 -9.62
C LEU A 70 13.00 -1.40 -8.31
N ASP A 71 13.98 -1.51 -7.43
CA ASP A 71 13.96 -0.81 -6.14
C ASP A 71 13.95 0.71 -6.35
N SER A 72 14.78 1.20 -7.26
CA SER A 72 14.83 2.60 -7.65
C SER A 72 13.53 3.07 -8.32
N GLN A 73 12.89 2.23 -9.15
CA GLN A 73 11.58 2.51 -9.73
C GLN A 73 10.51 2.67 -8.66
N LEU A 74 10.47 1.75 -7.70
CA LEU A 74 9.52 1.78 -6.60
C LEU A 74 9.76 2.96 -5.66
N GLU A 75 11.00 3.26 -5.35
CA GLU A 75 11.34 4.46 -4.58
C GLU A 75 10.88 5.72 -5.30
N TYR A 76 11.13 5.82 -6.61
CA TYR A 76 10.68 6.94 -7.41
C TYR A 76 9.15 7.10 -7.39
N MET A 77 8.41 5.99 -7.48
CA MET A 77 6.94 5.99 -7.44
C MET A 77 6.37 6.32 -6.07
N LEU A 78 6.97 5.80 -5.01
CA LEU A 78 6.42 5.88 -3.66
C LEU A 78 6.85 7.14 -2.89
N ARG A 79 8.04 7.65 -3.15
CA ARG A 79 8.60 8.82 -2.45
C ARG A 79 7.71 10.07 -2.51
N PRO A 80 7.17 10.49 -3.69
CA PRO A 80 6.31 11.67 -3.76
C PRO A 80 4.94 11.46 -3.11
N SER A 81 4.49 10.21 -3.02
CA SER A 81 3.14 9.88 -2.55
C SER A 81 2.95 10.10 -1.04
N ASN A 82 4.06 10.19 -0.28
CA ASN A 82 4.03 10.22 1.19
C ASN A 82 3.12 9.12 1.79
N THR A 83 3.16 7.93 1.19
CA THR A 83 2.36 6.78 1.58
C THR A 83 3.16 5.95 2.57
N MET A 84 2.56 5.64 3.72
CA MET A 84 3.15 4.74 4.70
C MET A 84 2.91 3.29 4.29
N ARG A 85 3.87 2.44 4.61
CA ARG A 85 3.83 1.02 4.28
C ARG A 85 4.38 0.18 5.43
N ARG A 86 3.85 -1.01 5.58
CA ARG A 86 4.33 -1.98 6.56
C ARG A 86 4.14 -3.41 6.06
N ARG A 87 5.05 -4.31 6.42
CA ARG A 87 4.86 -5.74 6.22
C ARG A 87 3.74 -6.25 7.12
N VAL A 88 2.88 -7.08 6.58
CA VAL A 88 1.76 -7.69 7.28
C VAL A 88 1.64 -9.15 6.88
N GLU A 89 1.03 -9.94 7.74
CA GLU A 89 0.74 -11.34 7.46
C GLU A 89 -0.78 -11.53 7.33
N LEU A 90 -1.20 -12.06 6.19
CA LEU A 90 -2.61 -12.26 5.81
C LEU A 90 -3.15 -13.55 6.45
N LYS A 91 -3.40 -13.55 7.76
CA LYS A 91 -3.88 -14.72 8.51
C LYS A 91 -5.40 -14.75 8.69
N GLY A 92 -5.98 -15.95 8.71
CA GLY A 92 -7.39 -16.15 8.98
C GLY A 92 -8.31 -15.52 7.95
N LYS A 93 -9.39 -14.91 8.41
CA LYS A 93 -10.36 -14.18 7.55
C LYS A 93 -10.05 -12.69 7.49
N TRP A 94 -8.77 -12.34 7.35
CA TRP A 94 -8.24 -10.99 7.37
C TRP A 94 -9.02 -9.97 6.52
N TRP A 95 -9.59 -10.41 5.39
CA TRP A 95 -10.36 -9.54 4.47
C TRP A 95 -11.65 -8.99 5.04
N LYS A 96 -12.08 -9.45 6.24
CA LYS A 96 -13.26 -8.92 6.93
C LYS A 96 -12.94 -7.70 7.78
N ASP A 97 -11.75 -7.71 8.40
CA ASP A 97 -11.35 -6.72 9.40
C ASP A 97 -10.17 -5.86 8.96
N ALA A 98 -9.61 -6.14 7.78
CA ALA A 98 -8.48 -5.42 7.24
C ALA A 98 -8.85 -3.98 6.84
N THR A 99 -7.89 -3.08 6.96
CA THR A 99 -7.98 -1.69 6.50
C THR A 99 -6.79 -1.35 5.60
N GLY A 100 -7.01 -0.48 4.62
CA GLY A 100 -5.98 -0.09 3.65
C GLY A 100 -5.95 -0.98 2.41
N CYS A 101 -4.93 -0.83 1.62
CA CYS A 101 -4.67 -1.64 0.43
C CYS A 101 -3.35 -2.39 0.58
N PHE A 102 -3.20 -3.49 -0.14
CA PHE A 102 -2.05 -4.36 0.02
C PHE A 102 -1.40 -4.68 -1.32
N LEU A 103 -0.09 -4.80 -1.29
CA LEU A 103 0.69 -5.45 -2.34
C LEU A 103 1.00 -6.86 -1.85
N GLY A 104 0.51 -7.84 -2.55
CA GLY A 104 0.72 -9.25 -2.23
C GLY A 104 1.19 -10.04 -3.43
N SER A 105 1.29 -11.34 -3.24
CA SER A 105 1.59 -12.27 -4.32
C SER A 105 0.67 -13.49 -4.28
N THR A 106 0.43 -14.08 -5.44
CA THR A 106 -0.23 -15.37 -5.55
C THR A 106 0.77 -16.50 -5.30
N LYS A 107 0.27 -17.69 -5.04
CA LYS A 107 1.12 -18.90 -4.94
C LYS A 107 1.80 -19.27 -6.26
N GLU A 108 1.28 -18.77 -7.38
CA GLU A 108 1.86 -18.92 -8.71
C GLU A 108 3.00 -17.94 -8.97
N GLY A 109 3.27 -17.02 -8.02
CA GLY A 109 4.35 -16.04 -8.08
C GLY A 109 3.97 -14.72 -8.77
N ASP A 110 2.69 -14.48 -9.07
CA ASP A 110 2.24 -13.21 -9.60
C ASP A 110 2.09 -12.17 -8.50
N ILE A 111 2.60 -10.97 -8.74
CA ILE A 111 2.39 -9.81 -7.87
C ILE A 111 1.04 -9.19 -8.18
N VAL A 112 0.26 -8.94 -7.15
CA VAL A 112 -1.11 -8.45 -7.25
C VAL A 112 -1.37 -7.28 -6.31
N SER A 113 -2.15 -6.32 -6.78
CA SER A 113 -2.76 -5.29 -5.95
C SER A 113 -4.00 -5.86 -5.27
N ILE A 114 -4.09 -5.73 -3.95
CA ILE A 114 -5.23 -6.16 -3.15
C ILE A 114 -5.93 -4.91 -2.63
N LEU A 115 -7.14 -4.68 -3.10
CA LEU A 115 -7.87 -3.43 -2.90
C LEU A 115 -9.21 -3.67 -2.21
N PRO A 116 -9.68 -2.73 -1.35
CA PRO A 116 -11.01 -2.82 -0.79
C PRO A 116 -12.09 -2.71 -1.87
N GLY A 117 -13.12 -3.51 -1.75
CA GLY A 117 -14.30 -3.44 -2.61
C GLY A 117 -15.15 -2.19 -2.34
N LYS A 118 -16.02 -1.84 -3.29
CA LYS A 118 -16.89 -0.65 -3.19
C LYS A 118 -17.81 -0.65 -1.97
N TRP A 119 -18.30 -1.81 -1.56
CA TRP A 119 -19.28 -1.94 -0.50
C TRP A 119 -18.74 -2.71 0.72
N SER A 120 -18.04 -3.80 0.46
CA SER A 120 -17.42 -4.60 1.52
C SER A 120 -16.43 -5.60 0.96
N GLY A 121 -15.49 -6.07 1.82
CA GLY A 121 -14.49 -7.08 1.50
C GLY A 121 -13.39 -6.54 0.59
N TYR A 122 -12.66 -7.45 0.01
CA TYR A 122 -11.49 -7.18 -0.81
C TYR A 122 -11.55 -7.93 -2.13
N PHE A 123 -10.85 -7.42 -3.12
CA PHE A 123 -10.54 -8.11 -4.37
C PHE A 123 -9.06 -7.92 -4.68
N TYR A 124 -8.49 -8.83 -5.44
CA TYR A 124 -7.18 -8.61 -6.04
C TYR A 124 -7.31 -8.61 -7.56
N ARG A 125 -6.40 -7.88 -8.21
CA ARG A 125 -6.39 -7.77 -9.66
C ARG A 125 -5.22 -8.58 -10.21
N THR A 126 -5.53 -9.45 -11.17
CA THR A 126 -4.53 -10.25 -11.86
C THR A 126 -3.71 -9.37 -12.82
N PRO A 127 -2.53 -9.83 -13.28
CA PRO A 127 -1.76 -9.12 -14.29
C PRO A 127 -2.52 -8.87 -15.61
N GLU A 128 -3.52 -9.69 -15.90
CA GLU A 128 -4.40 -9.59 -17.06
C GLU A 128 -5.53 -8.57 -16.86
N GLY A 129 -5.66 -8.01 -15.63
CA GLY A 129 -6.65 -7.02 -15.27
C GLY A 129 -7.98 -7.59 -14.74
N GLU A 130 -8.07 -8.91 -14.54
CA GLU A 130 -9.25 -9.54 -13.97
C GLU A 130 -9.36 -9.26 -12.47
N GLU A 131 -10.56 -8.89 -12.01
CA GLU A 131 -10.85 -8.66 -10.59
C GLU A 131 -11.38 -9.94 -9.94
N ILE A 132 -10.62 -10.47 -8.98
CA ILE A 132 -10.99 -11.68 -8.24
C ILE A 132 -11.37 -11.28 -6.82
N LYS A 133 -12.64 -11.46 -6.47
CA LYS A 133 -13.15 -11.18 -5.12
C LYS A 133 -12.52 -12.15 -4.11
N ILE A 134 -12.04 -11.59 -2.98
CA ILE A 134 -11.44 -12.38 -1.92
C ILE A 134 -12.53 -12.99 -1.03
N ASN A 135 -12.46 -14.29 -0.92
CA ASN A 135 -13.28 -15.14 -0.07
C ASN A 135 -12.42 -16.27 0.49
N GLU A 136 -13.00 -17.20 1.23
CA GLU A 136 -12.28 -18.31 1.86
C GLU A 136 -11.55 -19.25 0.87
N LYS A 137 -12.05 -19.35 -0.37
CA LYS A 137 -11.43 -20.15 -1.45
C LYS A 137 -10.30 -19.37 -2.12
N THR A 138 -10.57 -18.15 -2.57
CA THR A 138 -9.61 -17.34 -3.34
C THR A 138 -8.48 -16.78 -2.48
N ALA A 139 -8.72 -16.55 -1.17
CA ALA A 139 -7.66 -16.18 -0.24
C ALA A 139 -6.55 -17.25 -0.10
N LYS A 140 -6.87 -18.52 -0.34
CA LYS A 140 -5.89 -19.62 -0.33
C LYS A 140 -4.89 -19.55 -1.47
N ASN A 141 -5.21 -18.81 -2.54
CA ASN A 141 -4.33 -18.60 -3.68
C ASN A 141 -3.28 -17.51 -3.42
N LEU A 142 -3.46 -16.72 -2.37
CA LEU A 142 -2.52 -15.68 -1.98
C LEU A 142 -1.46 -16.22 -1.02
N ASN A 143 -0.27 -15.66 -1.07
CA ASN A 143 0.75 -15.85 -0.06
C ASN A 143 0.37 -15.10 1.22
N LEU A 144 0.94 -15.53 2.35
CA LEU A 144 0.65 -14.92 3.64
C LEU A 144 1.30 -13.55 3.81
N ASP A 145 2.49 -13.37 3.24
CA ASP A 145 3.23 -12.13 3.32
C ASP A 145 2.72 -11.09 2.32
N ALA A 146 2.47 -9.89 2.82
CA ALA A 146 2.04 -8.76 2.00
C ALA A 146 2.54 -7.44 2.60
N PHE A 147 2.50 -6.37 1.80
CA PHE A 147 2.73 -5.00 2.26
C PHE A 147 1.42 -4.23 2.29
N CYS A 148 1.07 -3.71 3.46
CA CYS A 148 -0.06 -2.82 3.63
C CYS A 148 0.36 -1.37 3.35
N PHE A 149 -0.41 -0.67 2.54
CA PHE A 149 -0.25 0.73 2.23
C PHE A 149 -1.40 1.53 2.81
N TYR A 150 -1.09 2.65 3.43
CA TYR A 150 -2.08 3.54 4.02
C TYR A 150 -1.63 5.00 3.96
N LYS A 151 -2.60 5.91 4.01
CA LYS A 151 -2.32 7.35 4.01
C LYS A 151 -1.63 7.73 5.30
N SER A 152 -0.48 8.40 5.21
CA SER A 152 0.15 9.01 6.37
C SER A 152 -0.61 10.24 6.85
N PHE A 153 -0.48 10.55 8.12
CA PHE A 153 -0.89 11.86 8.62
C PHE A 153 -0.04 12.97 7.96
N PRO A 154 -0.64 14.13 7.66
CA PRO A 154 0.13 15.29 7.22
C PRO A 154 1.20 15.64 8.27
N LEU A 155 2.43 15.88 7.81
CA LEU A 155 3.58 16.23 8.67
C LEU A 155 3.54 17.69 9.16
N THR A 156 2.39 18.35 9.07
CA THR A 156 2.16 19.71 9.56
C THR A 156 1.58 19.71 10.97
N SER A 157 1.72 20.81 11.69
CA SER A 157 1.04 21.00 12.97
C SER A 157 -0.47 20.86 12.79
N LEU A 158 -1.01 19.72 13.20
CA LEU A 158 -2.42 19.38 13.00
C LEU A 158 -3.32 20.25 13.88
N ARG A 159 -4.25 20.94 13.26
CA ARG A 159 -5.41 21.55 13.95
C ARG A 159 -6.53 20.51 14.04
N ILE A 160 -7.43 20.67 15.00
CA ILE A 160 -8.60 19.77 15.17
C ILE A 160 -9.39 19.63 13.86
N ARG A 161 -9.50 20.70 13.07
CA ARG A 161 -10.16 20.66 11.75
C ARG A 161 -9.45 19.75 10.74
N ASP A 162 -8.13 19.69 10.79
CA ASP A 162 -7.32 18.83 9.90
C ASP A 162 -7.51 17.37 10.28
N LEU A 163 -7.60 17.07 11.58
CA LEU A 163 -7.92 15.76 12.11
C LEU A 163 -9.31 15.30 11.66
N ILE A 164 -10.33 16.15 11.80
CA ILE A 164 -11.69 15.84 11.35
C ILE A 164 -11.72 15.61 9.83
N LYS A 165 -11.06 16.46 9.04
CA LYS A 165 -10.95 16.29 7.59
C LYS A 165 -10.26 14.98 7.22
N PHE A 166 -9.19 14.61 7.93
CA PHE A 166 -8.50 13.36 7.75
C PHE A 166 -9.40 12.16 8.10
N MET A 167 -10.12 12.21 9.22
CA MET A 167 -11.09 11.18 9.60
C MET A 167 -12.17 11.01 8.53
N ILE A 168 -12.78 12.09 8.08
CA ILE A 168 -13.81 12.05 7.02
C ILE A 168 -13.24 11.49 5.70
N SER A 169 -12.01 11.85 5.35
CA SER A 169 -11.37 11.37 4.12
C SER A 169 -11.03 9.86 4.14
N ASN A 170 -11.03 9.25 5.31
CA ASN A 170 -10.78 7.82 5.50
C ASN A 170 -12.06 7.01 5.76
N ILE A 171 -13.21 7.67 5.92
CA ILE A 171 -14.51 6.98 6.04
C ILE A 171 -14.88 6.41 4.66
N SER A 172 -15.07 5.11 4.61
CA SER A 172 -15.54 4.45 3.40
C SER A 172 -17.05 4.67 3.20
N LYS A 173 -17.54 4.47 1.97
CA LYS A 173 -19.00 4.50 1.72
C LYS A 173 -19.75 3.43 2.51
N ALA A 174 -19.08 2.31 2.82
CA ALA A 174 -19.63 1.25 3.65
C ALA A 174 -19.81 1.71 5.10
N ASP A 175 -18.85 2.43 5.66
CA ASP A 175 -18.94 2.96 7.02
C ASP A 175 -20.10 3.96 7.14
N ILE A 176 -20.29 4.83 6.14
CA ILE A 176 -21.44 5.76 6.09
C ILE A 176 -22.75 4.98 6.06
N PHE A 177 -22.81 3.93 5.22
CA PHE A 177 -24.03 3.10 5.13
C PHE A 177 -24.36 2.43 6.47
N PHE A 178 -23.35 1.88 7.16
CA PHE A 178 -23.54 1.28 8.48
C PHE A 178 -23.98 2.31 9.53
N MET A 179 -23.40 3.52 9.52
CA MET A 179 -23.81 4.59 10.44
C MET A 179 -25.26 5.00 10.22
N VAL A 180 -25.70 5.10 8.97
CA VAL A 180 -27.08 5.48 8.63
C VAL A 180 -28.08 4.35 8.91
N SER A 181 -27.66 3.08 8.76
CA SER A 181 -28.54 1.93 9.02
C SER A 181 -28.68 1.59 10.51
N ALA A 182 -27.80 2.13 11.36
CA ALA A 182 -27.80 1.93 12.81
C ALA A 182 -28.49 3.06 13.59
N ALA A 183 -28.93 4.12 12.90
CA ALA A 183 -29.65 5.27 13.47
C ALA A 183 -31.16 5.15 13.26
#